data_cef5c5fcfe9957daf09f1d649f928a60
#
_entry.id   cef5c5fcfe9957daf09f1d649f928a60
#
_cell.length_a   1.000
_cell.length_b   1.000
_cell.length_c   1.000
_cell.angle_alpha   90.00
_cell.angle_beta   90.00
_cell.angle_gamma   90.00
#
_symmetry.space_group_name_H-M   'P 1'
#
loop_
_entity.id
_entity.type
_entity.pdbx_description
1 polymer ?
#
loop_
_entity_poly.entity_id
_entity_poly.type
_entity_poly.pdbx_seq_one_letter_code
_entity_poly.pdbx_strand_id
1 'polypeptide(L)'
;MSELQDRYIRFDWAIKRLLRQKANFDVLEGFLTVFIGEPIQIIELLESEGNQDAADDKFNRVDIKAKNSKGEIIIIEVQNTRELYYLERILYGVAKAITEHISLGQSYSEVKKVYSISILYFDIGKGTDYLYHGQTHFIGVHTHDELQVSTKERNAFVTRTSASVFPEYILIRVNEFNSVAVTPLEEWMRYLKEGIINKDTTTPGLSQAREKLRYYSMTPQERRSYDEHLNAVMIQNDVISTAKEEGMMEGEKKGREKGRKEGMREGEMRERMKNASNLKNLGVAPEIIAQATGLALEEIEKL
;
A
#
# COMPACT_ATOMS: atom_id res chain seq x y z
N MET A 1 12.70 -28.68 20.77
CA MET A 1 11.89 -29.38 19.75
C MET A 1 10.45 -28.83 19.61
N SER A 2 9.99 -27.94 20.48
CA SER A 2 8.61 -27.37 20.42
C SER A 2 8.44 -26.19 19.44
N GLU A 3 9.49 -25.45 19.11
CA GLU A 3 9.40 -24.25 18.24
C GLU A 3 9.21 -24.59 16.74
N LEU A 4 9.58 -25.76 16.30
CA LEU A 4 9.45 -26.16 14.90
C LEU A 4 8.04 -26.65 14.52
N GLN A 5 7.22 -27.07 15.49
CA GLN A 5 5.88 -27.61 15.21
C GLN A 5 4.83 -26.52 14.87
N ASP A 6 5.08 -25.26 15.17
CA ASP A 6 4.15 -24.12 14.99
C ASP A 6 4.59 -23.21 13.83
N ARG A 7 5.35 -23.70 12.86
CA ARG A 7 5.71 -22.94 11.66
C ARG A 7 4.56 -22.96 10.65
N TYR A 8 3.99 -21.79 10.39
CA TYR A 8 2.94 -21.62 9.39
C TYR A 8 3.50 -21.07 8.09
N ILE A 9 2.83 -21.41 7.00
CA ILE A 9 3.18 -20.95 5.66
C ILE A 9 2.82 -19.48 5.54
N ARG A 10 3.68 -18.67 4.95
CA ARG A 10 3.42 -17.25 4.68
C ARG A 10 2.19 -17.09 3.78
N PHE A 11 1.39 -16.07 4.08
CA PHE A 11 0.14 -15.82 3.37
C PHE A 11 0.35 -15.51 1.88
N ASP A 12 1.43 -14.80 1.51
CA ASP A 12 1.79 -14.47 0.13
C ASP A 12 2.01 -15.71 -0.75
N TRP A 13 2.55 -16.79 -0.17
CA TRP A 13 2.67 -18.07 -0.86
C TRP A 13 1.36 -18.87 -0.81
N ALA A 14 0.69 -18.87 0.34
CA ALA A 14 -0.54 -19.63 0.55
C ALA A 14 -1.66 -19.14 -0.36
N ILE A 15 -1.82 -17.84 -0.55
CA ILE A 15 -2.87 -17.25 -1.39
C ILE A 15 -2.76 -17.72 -2.84
N LYS A 16 -1.54 -17.87 -3.36
CA LYS A 16 -1.28 -18.26 -4.74
C LYS A 16 -1.45 -19.77 -4.99
N ARG A 17 -1.28 -20.59 -3.96
CA ARG A 17 -1.17 -22.05 -4.09
C ARG A 17 -2.28 -22.82 -3.38
N LEU A 18 -2.64 -22.43 -2.17
CA LEU A 18 -3.53 -23.19 -1.30
C LEU A 18 -4.92 -22.58 -1.19
N LEU A 19 -5.00 -21.25 -1.01
CA LEU A 19 -6.27 -20.58 -0.73
C LEU A 19 -7.18 -20.46 -1.96
N ARG A 20 -6.68 -20.78 -3.14
CA ARG A 20 -7.49 -20.94 -4.36
C ARG A 20 -8.29 -22.25 -4.40
N GLN A 21 -8.02 -23.18 -3.49
CA GLN A 21 -8.76 -24.44 -3.40
C GLN A 21 -10.00 -24.25 -2.53
N LYS A 22 -11.17 -24.73 -3.02
CA LYS A 22 -12.46 -24.59 -2.32
C LYS A 22 -12.42 -25.12 -0.87
N ALA A 23 -11.63 -26.17 -0.62
CA ALA A 23 -11.45 -26.73 0.73
C ALA A 23 -10.82 -25.75 1.74
N ASN A 24 -10.22 -24.65 1.27
CA ASN A 24 -9.51 -23.67 2.09
C ASN A 24 -10.20 -22.29 2.09
N PHE A 25 -11.40 -22.18 1.53
CA PHE A 25 -12.14 -20.91 1.47
C PHE A 25 -12.44 -20.34 2.86
N ASP A 26 -12.63 -21.18 3.87
CA ASP A 26 -12.86 -20.74 5.24
C ASP A 26 -11.74 -19.87 5.82
N VAL A 27 -10.46 -20.12 5.42
CA VAL A 27 -9.34 -19.26 5.77
C VAL A 27 -9.48 -17.90 5.09
N LEU A 28 -9.80 -17.90 3.80
CA LEU A 28 -9.95 -16.68 3.00
C LEU A 28 -11.19 -15.87 3.41
N GLU A 29 -12.31 -16.55 3.63
CA GLU A 29 -13.55 -15.95 4.13
C GLU A 29 -13.36 -15.28 5.50
N GLY A 30 -12.62 -15.95 6.40
CA GLY A 30 -12.29 -15.39 7.70
C GLY A 30 -11.41 -14.14 7.60
N PHE A 31 -10.38 -14.16 6.74
CA PHE A 31 -9.57 -12.99 6.42
C PHE A 31 -10.45 -11.84 5.91
N LEU A 32 -11.26 -12.10 4.90
CA LEU A 32 -12.14 -11.10 4.29
C LEU A 32 -13.14 -10.53 5.29
N THR A 33 -13.74 -11.40 6.13
CA THR A 33 -14.68 -11.00 7.18
C THR A 33 -14.07 -9.98 8.14
N VAL A 34 -12.82 -10.19 8.53
CA VAL A 34 -12.13 -9.28 9.46
C VAL A 34 -11.77 -7.95 8.80
N PHE A 35 -11.28 -7.96 7.56
CA PHE A 35 -10.83 -6.73 6.89
C PHE A 35 -11.94 -5.91 6.25
N ILE A 36 -13.03 -6.55 5.80
CA ILE A 36 -14.21 -5.87 5.25
C ILE A 36 -15.16 -5.45 6.38
N GLY A 37 -15.12 -6.15 7.53
CA GLY A 37 -15.94 -5.84 8.70
C GLY A 37 -17.36 -6.44 8.65
N GLU A 38 -17.64 -7.34 7.70
CA GLU A 38 -18.89 -8.07 7.61
C GLU A 38 -18.65 -9.53 7.19
N PRO A 39 -19.56 -10.47 7.54
CA PRO A 39 -19.42 -11.88 7.17
C PRO A 39 -19.38 -12.06 5.66
N ILE A 40 -18.30 -12.67 5.16
CA ILE A 40 -18.09 -12.94 3.75
C ILE A 40 -18.16 -14.45 3.49
N GLN A 41 -18.94 -14.82 2.48
CA GLN A 41 -19.00 -16.18 1.96
C GLN A 41 -18.65 -16.17 0.46
N ILE A 42 -17.64 -16.92 0.08
CA ILE A 42 -17.18 -17.05 -1.32
C ILE A 42 -18.03 -18.12 -2.01
N ILE A 43 -18.67 -17.74 -3.10
CA ILE A 43 -19.43 -18.67 -3.93
C ILE A 43 -18.54 -19.30 -4.98
N GLU A 44 -17.70 -18.47 -5.64
CA GLU A 44 -16.82 -18.93 -6.71
C GLU A 44 -15.56 -18.08 -6.80
N LEU A 45 -14.49 -18.68 -7.32
CA LEU A 45 -13.32 -17.94 -7.78
C LEU A 45 -13.50 -17.67 -9.28
N LEU A 46 -13.23 -16.43 -9.65
CA LEU A 46 -13.27 -15.96 -11.02
C LEU A 46 -11.87 -16.07 -11.65
N GLU A 47 -11.78 -15.95 -12.97
CA GLU A 47 -10.49 -15.85 -13.63
C GLU A 47 -9.71 -14.63 -13.10
N SER A 48 -8.48 -14.90 -12.67
CA SER A 48 -7.60 -13.88 -12.09
C SER A 48 -6.79 -13.11 -13.13
N GLU A 49 -6.82 -13.56 -14.39
CA GLU A 49 -6.25 -12.88 -15.55
C GLU A 49 -7.37 -12.13 -16.24
N GLY A 50 -7.23 -10.80 -16.38
CA GLY A 50 -8.21 -9.99 -17.09
C GLY A 50 -8.22 -10.37 -18.58
N ASN A 51 -9.41 -10.51 -19.17
CA ASN A 51 -9.54 -10.77 -20.59
C ASN A 51 -8.88 -9.65 -21.41
N GLN A 52 -8.03 -10.02 -22.35
CA GLN A 52 -7.61 -9.13 -23.42
C GLN A 52 -8.67 -9.16 -24.49
N ASP A 53 -9.60 -8.19 -24.48
CA ASP A 53 -10.61 -8.06 -25.51
C ASP A 53 -10.03 -7.49 -26.82
N ALA A 54 -8.88 -6.79 -26.72
CA ALA A 54 -8.08 -6.31 -27.84
C ALA A 54 -6.59 -6.66 -27.63
N ALA A 55 -5.84 -6.82 -28.71
CA ALA A 55 -4.41 -7.20 -28.68
C ALA A 55 -3.51 -6.16 -27.98
N ASP A 56 -3.97 -4.92 -27.84
CA ASP A 56 -3.33 -3.78 -27.21
C ASP A 56 -3.83 -3.51 -25.78
N ASP A 57 -4.79 -4.30 -25.28
CA ASP A 57 -5.24 -4.22 -23.90
C ASP A 57 -4.12 -4.57 -22.92
N LYS A 58 -3.95 -3.73 -21.89
CA LYS A 58 -2.97 -3.99 -20.84
C LYS A 58 -3.40 -5.22 -20.04
N PHE A 59 -2.50 -6.21 -20.00
CA PHE A 59 -2.69 -7.41 -19.21
C PHE A 59 -2.77 -7.07 -17.71
N ASN A 60 -3.82 -7.49 -17.05
CA ASN A 60 -4.00 -7.34 -15.61
C ASN A 60 -4.20 -8.72 -14.97
N ARG A 61 -3.27 -9.08 -14.09
CA ARG A 61 -3.32 -10.32 -13.32
C ARG A 61 -3.38 -9.99 -11.84
N VAL A 62 -4.37 -10.56 -11.16
CA VAL A 62 -4.54 -10.46 -9.71
C VAL A 62 -4.31 -11.82 -9.05
N ASP A 63 -3.97 -11.86 -7.76
CA ASP A 63 -3.71 -13.13 -7.09
C ASP A 63 -5.01 -13.91 -6.86
N ILE A 64 -6.07 -13.25 -6.40
CA ILE A 64 -7.42 -13.84 -6.30
C ILE A 64 -8.45 -12.83 -6.79
N LYS A 65 -9.41 -13.34 -7.55
CA LYS A 65 -10.66 -12.68 -7.91
C LYS A 65 -11.81 -13.62 -7.55
N ALA A 66 -12.70 -13.16 -6.70
CA ALA A 66 -13.78 -13.98 -6.15
C ALA A 66 -15.11 -13.25 -6.21
N LYS A 67 -16.20 -14.03 -6.16
CA LYS A 67 -17.56 -13.51 -6.03
C LYS A 67 -18.16 -14.04 -4.74
N ASN A 68 -18.74 -13.14 -3.95
CA ASN A 68 -19.39 -13.49 -2.70
C ASN A 68 -20.88 -13.80 -2.88
N SER A 69 -21.54 -14.20 -1.78
CA SER A 69 -22.98 -14.54 -1.76
C SER A 69 -23.90 -13.36 -2.11
N LYS A 70 -23.45 -12.12 -2.02
CA LYS A 70 -24.17 -10.91 -2.45
C LYS A 70 -23.97 -10.61 -3.93
N GLY A 71 -23.11 -11.36 -4.63
CA GLY A 71 -22.72 -11.14 -6.01
C GLY A 71 -21.66 -10.05 -6.19
N GLU A 72 -21.08 -9.54 -5.13
CA GLU A 72 -20.01 -8.56 -5.14
C GLU A 72 -18.68 -9.19 -5.55
N ILE A 73 -17.82 -8.43 -6.19
CA ILE A 73 -16.52 -8.88 -6.66
C ILE A 73 -15.44 -8.52 -5.63
N ILE A 74 -14.61 -9.47 -5.27
CA ILE A 74 -13.49 -9.27 -4.35
C ILE A 74 -12.19 -9.56 -5.08
N ILE A 75 -11.30 -8.58 -5.12
CA ILE A 75 -9.96 -8.69 -5.67
C ILE A 75 -8.96 -8.66 -4.52
N ILE A 76 -8.04 -9.61 -4.50
CA ILE A 76 -6.93 -9.62 -3.55
C ILE A 76 -5.62 -9.68 -4.32
N GLU A 77 -4.73 -8.75 -3.99
CA GLU A 77 -3.35 -8.71 -4.48
C GLU A 77 -2.37 -8.73 -3.32
N VAL A 78 -1.32 -9.53 -3.46
CA VAL A 78 -0.20 -9.57 -2.51
C VAL A 78 1.06 -9.13 -3.24
N GLN A 79 1.60 -7.99 -2.83
CA GLN A 79 2.73 -7.37 -3.50
C GLN A 79 3.94 -7.30 -2.57
N ASN A 80 5.03 -7.95 -2.97
CA ASN A 80 6.29 -7.97 -2.22
C ASN A 80 7.27 -6.88 -2.67
N THR A 81 7.12 -6.36 -3.89
CA THR A 81 7.99 -5.35 -4.50
C THR A 81 7.30 -4.03 -4.69
N ARG A 82 8.05 -2.94 -4.53
CA ARG A 82 7.54 -1.59 -4.75
C ARG A 82 7.25 -1.36 -6.23
N GLU A 83 6.05 -0.86 -6.51
CA GLU A 83 5.64 -0.32 -7.80
C GLU A 83 5.31 1.17 -7.67
N LEU A 84 5.86 2.01 -8.54
CA LEU A 84 5.68 3.47 -8.47
C LEU A 84 4.25 3.91 -8.76
N TYR A 85 3.54 3.18 -9.63
CA TYR A 85 2.17 3.51 -10.08
C TYR A 85 1.17 2.47 -9.54
N TYR A 86 1.33 2.09 -8.27
CA TYR A 86 0.53 1.02 -7.69
C TYR A 86 -0.95 1.42 -7.54
N LEU A 87 -1.24 2.67 -7.19
CA LEU A 87 -2.63 3.15 -7.06
C LEU A 87 -3.35 3.14 -8.41
N GLU A 88 -2.67 3.55 -9.48
CA GLU A 88 -3.19 3.50 -10.84
C GLU A 88 -3.42 2.05 -11.29
N ARG A 89 -2.56 1.13 -10.88
CA ARG A 89 -2.71 -0.30 -11.15
C ARG A 89 -3.97 -0.87 -10.51
N ILE A 90 -4.20 -0.63 -9.21
CA ILE A 90 -5.39 -1.15 -8.54
C ILE A 90 -6.66 -0.50 -9.06
N LEU A 91 -6.63 0.79 -9.40
CA LEU A 91 -7.74 1.48 -10.05
C LEU A 91 -8.08 0.84 -11.40
N TYR A 92 -7.07 0.58 -12.24
CA TYR A 92 -7.26 -0.11 -13.52
C TYR A 92 -7.84 -1.51 -13.33
N GLY A 93 -7.33 -2.29 -12.36
CA GLY A 93 -7.82 -3.63 -12.04
C GLY A 93 -9.29 -3.65 -11.63
N VAL A 94 -9.70 -2.68 -10.83
CA VAL A 94 -11.11 -2.51 -10.42
C VAL A 94 -11.99 -2.12 -11.61
N ALA A 95 -11.56 -1.17 -12.44
CA ALA A 95 -12.29 -0.77 -13.64
C ALA A 95 -12.50 -1.95 -14.61
N LYS A 96 -11.44 -2.76 -14.83
CA LYS A 96 -11.50 -3.96 -15.66
C LYS A 96 -12.48 -4.99 -15.07
N ALA A 97 -12.43 -5.24 -13.75
CA ALA A 97 -13.38 -6.14 -13.09
C ALA A 97 -14.84 -5.68 -13.23
N ILE A 98 -15.11 -4.38 -13.20
CA ILE A 98 -16.46 -3.85 -13.43
C ILE A 98 -16.90 -4.12 -14.87
N THR A 99 -16.06 -3.81 -15.84
CA THR A 99 -16.42 -3.96 -17.28
C THR A 99 -16.57 -5.40 -17.71
N GLU A 100 -15.81 -6.32 -17.15
CA GLU A 100 -15.92 -7.77 -17.43
C GLU A 100 -17.22 -8.40 -16.90
N HIS A 101 -17.90 -7.75 -15.95
CA HIS A 101 -19.11 -8.29 -15.32
C HIS A 101 -20.39 -7.57 -15.74
N ILE A 102 -20.32 -6.72 -16.75
CA ILE A 102 -21.48 -6.08 -17.38
C ILE A 102 -21.37 -6.19 -18.90
N SER A 103 -22.39 -6.74 -19.55
CA SER A 103 -22.42 -6.94 -20.99
C SER A 103 -23.31 -5.90 -21.68
N LEU A 104 -23.09 -5.71 -22.98
CA LEU A 104 -23.90 -4.82 -23.79
C LEU A 104 -25.39 -5.23 -23.70
N GLY A 105 -26.24 -4.25 -23.42
CA GLY A 105 -27.71 -4.45 -23.27
C GLY A 105 -28.15 -4.81 -21.85
N GLN A 106 -27.25 -5.06 -20.92
CA GLN A 106 -27.60 -5.22 -19.51
C GLN A 106 -27.92 -3.86 -18.86
N SER A 107 -28.76 -3.89 -17.83
CA SER A 107 -29.05 -2.70 -17.00
C SER A 107 -27.84 -2.33 -16.14
N TYR A 108 -27.61 -1.04 -15.91
CA TYR A 108 -26.62 -0.57 -14.95
C TYR A 108 -26.88 -1.05 -13.51
N SER A 109 -28.09 -1.56 -13.20
CA SER A 109 -28.37 -2.23 -11.91
C SER A 109 -27.57 -3.53 -11.72
N GLU A 110 -27.02 -4.08 -12.80
CA GLU A 110 -26.16 -5.28 -12.75
C GLU A 110 -24.71 -4.97 -12.38
N VAL A 111 -24.31 -3.71 -12.38
CA VAL A 111 -22.97 -3.32 -11.86
C VAL A 111 -22.87 -3.73 -10.40
N LYS A 112 -21.87 -4.55 -10.09
CA LYS A 112 -21.62 -5.07 -8.74
C LYS A 112 -20.56 -4.24 -8.04
N LYS A 113 -20.69 -4.08 -6.72
CA LYS A 113 -19.65 -3.49 -5.89
C LYS A 113 -18.37 -4.32 -6.01
N VAL A 114 -17.22 -3.66 -6.02
CA VAL A 114 -15.90 -4.28 -6.05
C VAL A 114 -15.15 -3.91 -4.79
N TYR A 115 -14.64 -4.90 -4.07
CA TYR A 115 -13.65 -4.75 -3.01
C TYR A 115 -12.27 -5.02 -3.57
N SER A 116 -11.34 -4.08 -3.41
CA SER A 116 -9.93 -4.22 -3.80
C SER A 116 -9.06 -4.24 -2.56
N ILE A 117 -8.49 -5.39 -2.25
CA ILE A 117 -7.66 -5.61 -1.05
C ILE A 117 -6.23 -5.81 -1.49
N SER A 118 -5.34 -4.93 -1.04
CA SER A 118 -3.93 -4.93 -1.35
C SER A 118 -3.10 -5.23 -0.10
N ILE A 119 -2.38 -6.34 -0.09
CA ILE A 119 -1.47 -6.76 0.98
C ILE A 119 -0.05 -6.41 0.56
N LEU A 120 0.52 -5.36 1.19
CA LEU A 120 1.75 -4.72 0.77
C LEU A 120 2.88 -5.03 1.75
N TYR A 121 3.93 -5.69 1.26
CA TYR A 121 5.17 -5.96 1.97
C TYR A 121 6.26 -4.93 1.64
N PHE A 122 5.90 -3.77 1.09
CA PHE A 122 6.78 -2.66 0.78
C PHE A 122 6.19 -1.35 1.26
N ASP A 123 7.04 -0.32 1.39
CA ASP A 123 6.59 1.04 1.72
C ASP A 123 6.01 1.73 0.49
N ILE A 124 4.68 1.94 0.49
CA ILE A 124 3.95 2.62 -0.59
C ILE A 124 4.08 4.15 -0.50
N GLY A 125 4.40 4.69 0.67
CA GLY A 125 4.49 6.12 0.88
C GLY A 125 4.32 6.54 2.34
N LYS A 126 4.18 7.85 2.57
CA LYS A 126 4.05 8.44 3.90
C LYS A 126 2.67 8.17 4.50
N GLY A 127 2.66 7.83 5.77
CA GLY A 127 1.47 7.58 6.58
C GLY A 127 1.87 6.83 7.84
N THR A 128 1.09 6.95 8.91
CA THR A 128 1.41 6.39 10.24
C THR A 128 0.66 5.12 10.56
N ASP A 129 -0.38 4.78 9.78
CA ASP A 129 -1.20 3.60 9.99
C ASP A 129 -0.74 2.42 9.11
N TYR A 130 -1.03 1.21 9.56
CA TYR A 130 -0.81 -0.02 8.81
C TYR A 130 -2.02 -0.44 7.97
N LEU A 131 -3.20 0.18 8.19
CA LEU A 131 -4.42 -0.09 7.44
C LEU A 131 -5.04 1.21 6.94
N TYR A 132 -5.27 1.29 5.64
CA TYR A 132 -5.97 2.39 5.01
C TYR A 132 -7.21 1.88 4.28
N HIS A 133 -8.33 2.58 4.51
CA HIS A 133 -9.62 2.24 3.96
C HIS A 133 -10.12 3.39 3.09
N GLY A 134 -10.37 3.12 1.83
CA GLY A 134 -10.85 4.09 0.85
C GLY A 134 -12.27 3.78 0.39
N GLN A 135 -13.20 4.70 0.62
CA GLN A 135 -14.58 4.63 0.16
C GLN A 135 -14.96 5.94 -0.55
N THR A 136 -15.93 5.88 -1.44
CA THR A 136 -16.47 7.06 -2.11
C THR A 136 -17.71 7.55 -1.38
N HIS A 137 -17.69 8.81 -0.93
CA HIS A 137 -18.81 9.48 -0.30
C HIS A 137 -19.14 10.77 -1.05
N PHE A 138 -20.41 11.02 -1.34
CA PHE A 138 -20.87 12.30 -1.87
C PHE A 138 -21.44 13.13 -0.73
N ILE A 139 -20.64 14.11 -0.29
CA ILE A 139 -20.96 14.95 0.86
C ILE A 139 -21.43 16.33 0.36
N GLY A 140 -22.54 16.81 0.87
CA GLY A 140 -23.08 18.14 0.58
C GLY A 140 -22.08 19.23 0.94
N VAL A 141 -21.75 20.11 -0.02
CA VAL A 141 -20.73 21.17 0.16
C VAL A 141 -21.14 22.17 1.26
N HIS A 142 -22.42 22.40 1.44
CA HIS A 142 -22.93 23.38 2.40
C HIS A 142 -23.50 22.76 3.67
N THR A 143 -24.11 21.59 3.55
CA THR A 143 -24.86 20.94 4.65
C THR A 143 -24.08 19.84 5.33
N HIS A 144 -23.00 19.33 4.67
CA HIS A 144 -22.17 18.24 5.15
C HIS A 144 -22.92 16.92 5.40
N ASP A 145 -24.12 16.76 4.84
CA ASP A 145 -24.87 15.51 4.83
C ASP A 145 -24.39 14.60 3.70
N GLU A 146 -24.60 13.31 3.85
CA GLU A 146 -24.28 12.31 2.80
C GLU A 146 -25.48 12.16 1.85
N LEU A 147 -25.22 12.29 0.54
CA LEU A 147 -26.23 12.08 -0.49
C LEU A 147 -26.73 10.64 -0.48
N GLN A 148 -28.04 10.49 -0.36
CA GLN A 148 -28.73 9.21 -0.47
C GLN A 148 -29.56 9.18 -1.76
N VAL A 149 -29.40 8.10 -2.54
CA VAL A 149 -30.05 7.93 -3.81
C VAL A 149 -31.11 6.84 -3.71
N SER A 150 -32.34 7.15 -4.14
CA SER A 150 -33.39 6.14 -4.24
C SER A 150 -33.24 5.33 -5.54
N THR A 151 -33.11 4.03 -5.42
CA THR A 151 -33.06 3.09 -6.54
C THR A 151 -34.24 2.11 -6.46
N LYS A 152 -34.64 1.54 -7.60
CA LYS A 152 -35.66 0.50 -7.64
C LYS A 152 -35.00 -0.86 -7.67
N GLU A 153 -35.22 -1.67 -6.64
CA GLU A 153 -34.79 -3.06 -6.58
C GLU A 153 -36.01 -3.96 -6.59
N ARG A 154 -36.07 -4.84 -7.58
CA ARG A 154 -37.25 -5.70 -7.83
C ARG A 154 -38.51 -4.84 -7.86
N ASN A 155 -39.37 -4.89 -6.84
CA ASN A 155 -40.62 -4.14 -6.75
C ASN A 155 -40.63 -3.09 -5.62
N ALA A 156 -39.48 -2.77 -5.01
CA ALA A 156 -39.36 -1.83 -3.91
C ALA A 156 -38.37 -0.70 -4.23
N PHE A 157 -38.64 0.49 -3.70
CA PHE A 157 -37.64 1.56 -3.67
C PHE A 157 -36.73 1.37 -2.46
N VAL A 158 -35.43 1.36 -2.72
CA VAL A 158 -34.38 1.21 -1.70
C VAL A 158 -33.50 2.45 -1.71
N THR A 159 -33.15 2.94 -0.53
CA THR A 159 -32.22 4.05 -0.42
C THR A 159 -30.79 3.51 -0.31
N ARG A 160 -29.86 4.06 -1.09
CA ARG A 160 -28.46 3.68 -1.14
C ARG A 160 -27.56 4.90 -1.01
N THR A 161 -26.43 4.73 -0.33
CA THR A 161 -25.31 5.67 -0.35
C THR A 161 -24.33 5.31 -1.47
N SER A 162 -23.50 6.25 -1.88
CA SER A 162 -22.42 5.98 -2.85
C SER A 162 -21.49 4.85 -2.41
N ALA A 163 -21.17 4.76 -1.13
CA ALA A 163 -20.32 3.72 -0.56
C ALA A 163 -20.85 2.29 -0.79
N SER A 164 -22.18 2.12 -0.97
CA SER A 164 -22.79 0.81 -1.26
C SER A 164 -22.67 0.38 -2.72
N VAL A 165 -22.26 1.28 -3.64
CA VAL A 165 -22.20 1.04 -5.09
C VAL A 165 -20.78 1.15 -5.60
N PHE A 166 -20.05 2.18 -5.17
CA PHE A 166 -18.68 2.46 -5.63
C PHE A 166 -17.69 1.45 -5.06
N PRO A 167 -16.56 1.26 -5.75
CA PRO A 167 -15.49 0.40 -5.26
C PRO A 167 -14.97 0.81 -3.89
N GLU A 168 -14.54 -0.18 -3.14
CA GLU A 168 -13.95 -0.03 -1.82
C GLU A 168 -12.52 -0.57 -1.83
N TYR A 169 -11.58 0.21 -1.32
CA TYR A 169 -10.16 -0.10 -1.34
C TYR A 169 -9.64 -0.30 0.08
N ILE A 170 -8.93 -1.41 0.30
CA ILE A 170 -8.30 -1.75 1.58
C ILE A 170 -6.82 -1.97 1.32
N LEU A 171 -5.98 -1.07 1.85
CA LEU A 171 -4.52 -1.15 1.74
C LEU A 171 -3.93 -1.60 3.07
N ILE A 172 -3.29 -2.77 3.08
CA ILE A 172 -2.70 -3.40 4.25
C ILE A 172 -1.18 -3.27 4.14
N ARG A 173 -0.56 -2.39 4.94
CA ARG A 173 0.88 -2.15 4.99
C ARG A 173 1.50 -3.05 6.05
N VAL A 174 1.84 -4.28 5.68
CA VAL A 174 2.25 -5.34 6.61
C VAL A 174 3.46 -4.94 7.46
N ASN A 175 4.46 -4.30 6.86
CA ASN A 175 5.70 -3.92 7.54
C ASN A 175 5.50 -2.81 8.58
N GLU A 176 4.46 -1.99 8.44
CA GLU A 176 4.16 -0.88 9.35
C GLU A 176 3.43 -1.33 10.63
N PHE A 177 2.94 -2.57 10.69
CA PHE A 177 2.33 -3.11 11.90
C PHE A 177 3.39 -3.25 13.01
N ASN A 178 3.17 -2.59 14.14
CA ASN A 178 4.09 -2.57 15.28
C ASN A 178 3.38 -2.70 16.65
N SER A 179 2.09 -3.07 16.63
CA SER A 179 1.26 -3.18 17.82
C SER A 179 1.20 -4.61 18.36
N VAL A 180 0.75 -4.76 19.61
CA VAL A 180 0.45 -6.06 20.20
C VAL A 180 -0.88 -6.55 19.63
N ALA A 181 -0.93 -7.80 19.19
CA ALA A 181 -2.13 -8.39 18.61
C ALA A 181 -3.14 -8.75 19.70
N VAL A 182 -4.19 -7.92 19.85
CA VAL A 182 -5.30 -8.09 20.82
C VAL A 182 -6.67 -8.18 20.15
N THR A 183 -6.80 -7.69 18.94
CA THR A 183 -8.03 -7.75 18.14
C THR A 183 -7.90 -8.76 17.00
N PRO A 184 -9.03 -9.26 16.43
CA PRO A 184 -8.98 -10.12 15.25
C PRO A 184 -8.16 -9.55 14.09
N LEU A 185 -8.24 -8.24 13.85
CA LEU A 185 -7.46 -7.54 12.83
C LEU A 185 -5.96 -7.63 13.11
N GLU A 186 -5.55 -7.35 14.33
CA GLU A 186 -4.13 -7.36 14.74
C GLU A 186 -3.56 -8.79 14.79
N GLU A 187 -4.36 -9.80 15.10
CA GLU A 187 -3.94 -11.20 14.98
C GLU A 187 -3.65 -11.58 13.53
N TRP A 188 -4.48 -11.13 12.58
CA TRP A 188 -4.20 -11.28 11.16
C TRP A 188 -2.94 -10.52 10.74
N MET A 189 -2.77 -9.27 11.19
CA MET A 189 -1.56 -8.49 10.91
C MET A 189 -0.29 -9.17 11.42
N ARG A 190 -0.33 -9.75 12.63
CA ARG A 190 0.78 -10.53 13.18
C ARG A 190 1.08 -11.77 12.35
N TYR A 191 0.05 -12.49 11.91
CA TYR A 191 0.26 -13.64 11.03
C TYR A 191 0.86 -13.22 9.68
N LEU A 192 0.34 -12.16 9.06
CA LEU A 192 0.88 -11.64 7.79
C LEU A 192 2.36 -11.23 7.92
N LYS A 193 2.73 -10.56 9.01
CA LYS A 193 4.07 -10.04 9.22
C LYS A 193 5.07 -11.09 9.71
N GLU A 194 4.69 -11.87 10.70
CA GLU A 194 5.59 -12.74 11.48
C GLU A 194 5.38 -14.23 11.22
N GLY A 195 4.26 -14.62 10.58
CA GLY A 195 3.88 -16.02 10.40
C GLY A 195 3.44 -16.70 11.70
N ILE A 196 3.04 -15.92 12.72
CA ILE A 196 2.67 -16.44 14.04
C ILE A 196 1.14 -16.40 14.20
N ILE A 197 0.57 -17.53 14.62
CA ILE A 197 -0.86 -17.67 14.96
C ILE A 197 -0.96 -18.15 16.40
N ASN A 198 -1.74 -17.46 17.22
CA ASN A 198 -1.96 -17.85 18.63
C ASN A 198 -2.63 -19.22 18.72
N LYS A 199 -2.25 -20.01 19.75
CA LYS A 199 -2.81 -21.37 19.94
C LYS A 199 -4.31 -21.36 20.19
N ASP A 200 -4.77 -20.37 20.94
CA ASP A 200 -6.16 -20.24 21.39
C ASP A 200 -6.94 -19.18 20.60
N THR A 201 -6.49 -18.88 19.37
CA THR A 201 -7.18 -17.90 18.53
C THR A 201 -8.59 -18.34 18.18
N THR A 202 -9.53 -17.42 18.32
CA THR A 202 -10.91 -17.53 17.84
C THR A 202 -11.18 -16.63 16.66
N THR A 203 -10.15 -15.94 16.18
CA THR A 203 -10.23 -15.02 15.04
C THR A 203 -10.68 -15.77 13.79
N PRO A 204 -11.72 -15.29 13.09
CA PRO A 204 -12.22 -15.91 11.86
C PRO A 204 -11.08 -16.19 10.87
N GLY A 205 -11.01 -17.41 10.36
CA GLY A 205 -10.01 -17.87 9.41
C GLY A 205 -8.65 -18.26 9.99
N LEU A 206 -8.22 -17.68 11.13
CA LEU A 206 -6.91 -18.04 11.72
C LEU A 206 -6.91 -19.39 12.41
N SER A 207 -8.01 -19.81 13.03
CA SER A 207 -8.15 -21.14 13.57
C SER A 207 -8.02 -22.21 12.48
N GLN A 208 -8.66 -21.99 11.33
CA GLN A 208 -8.56 -22.84 10.16
C GLN A 208 -7.16 -22.80 9.52
N ALA A 209 -6.55 -21.61 9.46
CA ALA A 209 -5.19 -21.44 8.98
C ALA A 209 -4.17 -22.25 9.78
N ARG A 210 -4.34 -22.35 11.10
CA ARG A 210 -3.50 -23.20 11.96
C ARG A 210 -3.51 -24.68 11.55
N GLU A 211 -4.61 -25.17 11.09
CA GLU A 211 -4.73 -26.57 10.65
C GLU A 211 -4.20 -26.76 9.24
N LYS A 212 -4.56 -25.85 8.32
CA LYS A 212 -4.36 -26.00 6.88
C LYS A 212 -3.03 -25.44 6.38
N LEU A 213 -2.45 -24.45 7.06
CA LEU A 213 -1.23 -23.77 6.61
C LEU A 213 0.02 -24.18 7.40
N ARG A 214 0.07 -25.39 7.93
CA ARG A 214 1.26 -25.92 8.60
C ARG A 214 2.32 -26.31 7.60
N TYR A 215 3.55 -25.83 7.77
CA TYR A 215 4.68 -26.20 6.93
C TYR A 215 4.88 -27.72 6.84
N TYR A 216 4.74 -28.42 7.96
CA TYR A 216 4.95 -29.87 8.02
C TYR A 216 3.84 -30.71 7.41
N SER A 217 2.67 -30.14 7.11
CA SER A 217 1.59 -30.83 6.39
C SER A 217 1.81 -30.86 4.88
N MET A 218 2.80 -30.10 4.38
CA MET A 218 3.14 -30.05 2.96
C MET A 218 3.92 -31.28 2.52
N THR A 219 3.75 -31.65 1.26
CA THR A 219 4.59 -32.66 0.60
C THR A 219 6.04 -32.19 0.49
N PRO A 220 7.03 -33.09 0.33
CA PRO A 220 8.42 -32.71 0.16
C PRO A 220 8.67 -31.75 -1.01
N GLN A 221 7.90 -31.90 -2.09
CA GLN A 221 7.99 -31.03 -3.28
C GLN A 221 7.46 -29.62 -2.97
N GLU A 222 6.33 -29.51 -2.28
CA GLU A 222 5.76 -28.22 -1.86
C GLU A 222 6.68 -27.49 -0.89
N ARG A 223 7.26 -28.20 0.09
CA ARG A 223 8.25 -27.61 1.02
C ARG A 223 9.44 -27.05 0.28
N ARG A 224 10.00 -27.78 -0.69
CA ARG A 224 11.11 -27.28 -1.51
C ARG A 224 10.73 -25.99 -2.24
N SER A 225 9.58 -25.96 -2.91
CA SER A 225 9.08 -24.77 -3.61
C SER A 225 8.82 -23.60 -2.67
N TYR A 226 8.35 -23.87 -1.44
CA TYR A 226 8.16 -22.86 -0.42
C TYR A 226 9.50 -22.32 0.11
N ASP A 227 10.47 -23.17 0.38
CA ASP A 227 11.79 -22.77 0.84
C ASP A 227 12.55 -21.96 -0.23
N GLU A 228 12.40 -22.31 -1.52
CA GLU A 228 12.90 -21.51 -2.65
C GLU A 228 12.25 -20.13 -2.69
N HIS A 229 10.93 -20.04 -2.47
CA HIS A 229 10.22 -18.75 -2.37
C HIS A 229 10.73 -17.90 -1.19
N LEU A 230 10.92 -18.51 0.00
CA LEU A 230 11.47 -17.79 1.16
C LEU A 230 12.87 -17.23 0.88
N ASN A 231 13.73 -18.03 0.24
CA ASN A 231 15.08 -17.60 -0.14
C ASN A 231 15.01 -16.42 -1.13
N ALA A 232 14.12 -16.48 -2.13
CA ALA A 232 13.94 -15.42 -3.10
C ALA A 232 13.47 -14.10 -2.43
N VAL A 233 12.52 -14.19 -1.50
CA VAL A 233 12.04 -13.02 -0.72
C VAL A 233 13.16 -12.45 0.16
N MET A 234 13.96 -13.30 0.79
CA MET A 234 15.08 -12.87 1.63
C MET A 234 16.14 -12.13 0.79
N ILE A 235 16.59 -12.72 -0.32
CA ILE A 235 17.54 -12.07 -1.24
C ILE A 235 17.01 -10.72 -1.73
N GLN A 236 15.73 -10.67 -2.10
CA GLN A 236 15.13 -9.42 -2.55
C GLN A 236 15.13 -8.34 -1.47
N ASN A 237 14.80 -8.69 -0.22
CA ASN A 237 14.84 -7.76 0.90
C ASN A 237 16.26 -7.26 1.19
N ASP A 238 17.26 -8.13 1.10
CA ASP A 238 18.67 -7.77 1.27
C ASP A 238 19.13 -6.78 0.19
N VAL A 239 18.77 -7.01 -1.07
CA VAL A 239 19.07 -6.08 -2.17
C VAL A 239 18.44 -4.72 -1.96
N ILE A 240 17.16 -4.68 -1.55
CA ILE A 240 16.45 -3.42 -1.27
C ILE A 240 17.08 -2.69 -0.08
N SER A 241 17.43 -3.41 0.99
CA SER A 241 18.07 -2.84 2.18
C SER A 241 19.43 -2.21 1.82
N THR A 242 20.26 -2.94 1.09
CA THR A 242 21.56 -2.48 0.62
C THR A 242 21.43 -1.23 -0.24
N ALA A 243 20.54 -1.24 -1.23
CA ALA A 243 20.32 -0.07 -2.10
C ALA A 243 19.81 1.16 -1.32
N LYS A 244 18.99 0.95 -0.28
CA LYS A 244 18.53 2.02 0.60
C LYS A 244 19.68 2.61 1.43
N GLU A 245 20.54 1.77 2.00
CA GLU A 245 21.71 2.20 2.78
C GLU A 245 22.70 2.99 1.90
N GLU A 246 23.01 2.48 0.70
CA GLU A 246 23.87 3.16 -0.26
C GLU A 246 23.29 4.52 -0.67
N GLY A 247 21.99 4.58 -0.96
CA GLY A 247 21.30 5.81 -1.29
C GLY A 247 21.31 6.84 -0.14
N MET A 248 21.16 6.39 1.10
CA MET A 248 21.26 7.26 2.28
C MET A 248 22.67 7.80 2.46
N MET A 249 23.71 6.97 2.34
CA MET A 249 25.12 7.38 2.44
C MET A 249 25.49 8.41 1.36
N GLU A 250 25.04 8.16 0.12
CA GLU A 250 25.29 9.10 -0.99
C GLU A 250 24.55 10.42 -0.78
N GLY A 251 23.29 10.36 -0.33
CA GLY A 251 22.48 11.53 -0.01
C GLY A 251 23.11 12.37 1.12
N GLU A 252 23.59 11.74 2.20
CA GLU A 252 24.28 12.41 3.30
C GLU A 252 25.56 13.09 2.82
N LYS A 253 26.38 12.38 2.04
CA LYS A 253 27.61 12.93 1.46
C LYS A 253 27.33 14.16 0.60
N LYS A 254 26.38 14.09 -0.32
CA LYS A 254 25.97 15.20 -1.17
C LYS A 254 25.42 16.38 -0.35
N GLY A 255 24.59 16.10 0.65
CA GLY A 255 24.04 17.11 1.56
C GLY A 255 25.14 17.83 2.34
N ARG A 256 26.11 17.09 2.89
CA ARG A 256 27.25 17.65 3.62
C ARG A 256 28.14 18.51 2.72
N GLU A 257 28.44 18.06 1.50
CA GLU A 257 29.23 18.84 0.53
C GLU A 257 28.50 20.13 0.12
N LYS A 258 27.19 20.06 -0.15
CA LYS A 258 26.36 21.23 -0.49
C LYS A 258 26.32 22.22 0.66
N GLY A 259 26.01 21.76 1.88
CA GLY A 259 25.97 22.61 3.08
C GLY A 259 27.31 23.27 3.37
N ARG A 260 28.44 22.55 3.18
CA ARG A 260 29.77 23.13 3.33
C ARG A 260 30.03 24.25 2.31
N LYS A 261 29.69 24.05 1.03
CA LYS A 261 29.84 25.08 -0.02
C LYS A 261 28.97 26.29 0.25
N GLU A 262 27.72 26.08 0.65
CA GLU A 262 26.78 27.16 0.98
C GLU A 262 27.27 27.94 2.22
N GLY A 263 27.68 27.25 3.27
CA GLY A 263 28.22 27.89 4.48
C GLY A 263 29.50 28.68 4.24
N MET A 264 30.40 28.19 3.37
CA MET A 264 31.58 28.97 2.96
C MET A 264 31.19 30.25 2.22
N ARG A 265 30.28 30.17 1.25
CA ARG A 265 29.79 31.35 0.50
C ARG A 265 29.13 32.38 1.40
N GLU A 266 28.28 31.90 2.31
CA GLU A 266 27.62 32.79 3.28
C GLU A 266 28.64 33.42 4.24
N GLY A 267 29.61 32.66 4.71
CA GLY A 267 30.72 33.17 5.55
C GLY A 267 31.53 34.23 4.87
N GLU A 268 31.97 33.96 3.62
CA GLU A 268 32.71 34.94 2.80
C GLU A 268 31.89 36.21 2.54
N MET A 269 30.60 36.07 2.23
CA MET A 269 29.72 37.22 2.00
C MET A 269 29.56 38.05 3.27
N ARG A 270 29.34 37.39 4.42
CA ARG A 270 29.25 38.07 5.73
C ARG A 270 30.52 38.82 6.09
N GLU A 271 31.69 38.23 5.82
CA GLU A 271 32.97 38.87 6.04
C GLU A 271 33.18 40.08 5.12
N ARG A 272 32.83 39.97 3.83
CA ARG A 272 32.83 41.08 2.87
C ARG A 272 31.94 42.24 3.31
N MET A 273 30.71 41.94 3.76
CA MET A 273 29.78 42.96 4.28
C MET A 273 30.33 43.62 5.53
N LYS A 274 30.93 42.86 6.48
CA LYS A 274 31.53 43.41 7.68
C LYS A 274 32.69 44.33 7.35
N ASN A 275 33.56 43.92 6.43
CA ASN A 275 34.72 44.73 5.99
C ASN A 275 34.24 45.99 5.26
N ALA A 276 33.22 45.92 4.42
CA ALA A 276 32.61 47.07 3.75
C ALA A 276 32.00 48.05 4.76
N SER A 277 31.28 47.57 5.75
CA SER A 277 30.73 48.40 6.83
C SER A 277 31.83 49.13 7.64
N ASN A 278 32.91 48.41 7.98
CA ASN A 278 34.03 49.03 8.69
C ASN A 278 34.70 50.13 7.87
N LEU A 279 34.93 49.89 6.57
CA LEU A 279 35.53 50.88 5.67
C LEU A 279 34.61 52.13 5.47
N LYS A 280 33.31 51.92 5.37
CA LYS A 280 32.30 52.98 5.31
C LYS A 280 32.32 53.88 6.56
N ASN A 281 32.43 53.23 7.74
CA ASN A 281 32.54 53.94 9.02
C ASN A 281 33.85 54.77 9.16
N LEU A 282 34.92 54.38 8.44
CA LEU A 282 36.17 55.09 8.38
C LEU A 282 36.17 56.22 7.32
N GLY A 283 35.07 56.45 6.61
CA GLY A 283 34.91 57.53 5.63
C GLY A 283 35.52 57.22 4.27
N VAL A 284 35.80 55.95 3.95
CA VAL A 284 36.31 55.52 2.61
C VAL A 284 35.20 55.66 1.57
N ALA A 285 35.53 56.19 0.40
CA ALA A 285 34.57 56.37 -0.69
C ALA A 285 33.94 55.05 -1.17
N PRO A 286 32.62 54.99 -1.47
CA PRO A 286 31.91 53.78 -1.81
C PRO A 286 32.49 53.03 -3.00
N GLU A 287 33.05 53.71 -3.98
CA GLU A 287 33.71 53.12 -5.16
C GLU A 287 34.98 52.32 -4.78
N ILE A 288 35.74 52.79 -3.82
CA ILE A 288 36.95 52.15 -3.28
C ILE A 288 36.54 50.91 -2.45
N ILE A 289 35.44 51.03 -1.67
CA ILE A 289 34.88 49.89 -0.88
C ILE A 289 34.42 48.79 -1.84
N ALA A 290 33.68 49.15 -2.92
CA ALA A 290 33.23 48.21 -3.94
C ALA A 290 34.42 47.45 -4.57
N GLN A 291 35.46 48.16 -4.94
CA GLN A 291 36.67 47.58 -5.54
C GLN A 291 37.42 46.66 -4.55
N ALA A 292 37.46 47.00 -3.27
CA ALA A 292 38.16 46.21 -2.24
C ALA A 292 37.41 44.98 -1.79
N THR A 293 36.05 45.02 -1.74
CA THR A 293 35.22 43.96 -1.18
C THR A 293 34.52 43.12 -2.25
N GLY A 294 34.41 43.65 -3.50
CA GLY A 294 33.65 43.01 -4.58
C GLY A 294 32.11 43.07 -4.39
N LEU A 295 31.62 43.92 -3.47
CA LEU A 295 30.20 44.18 -3.29
C LEU A 295 29.70 45.23 -4.27
N ALA A 296 28.42 45.14 -4.64
CA ALA A 296 27.81 46.15 -5.50
C ALA A 296 27.63 47.49 -4.73
N LEU A 297 27.72 48.62 -5.44
CA LEU A 297 27.53 49.95 -4.83
C LEU A 297 26.21 50.09 -4.06
N GLU A 298 25.12 49.53 -4.60
CA GLU A 298 23.81 49.51 -3.99
C GLU A 298 23.78 48.71 -2.65
N GLU A 299 24.61 47.69 -2.52
CA GLU A 299 24.76 46.91 -1.25
C GLU A 299 25.54 47.72 -0.21
N ILE A 300 26.57 48.46 -0.67
CA ILE A 300 27.37 49.33 0.19
C ILE A 300 26.59 50.54 0.69
N GLU A 301 25.72 51.10 -0.13
CA GLU A 301 24.85 52.20 0.28
C GLU A 301 23.86 51.82 1.39
N LYS A 302 23.43 50.55 1.41
CA LYS A 302 22.50 49.98 2.39
C LYS A 302 23.14 49.57 3.71
N LEU A 303 24.47 49.46 3.76
CA LEU A 303 25.22 49.18 5.00
C LEU A 303 25.32 50.44 5.89
#